data_da1bcca949aa183747996a9b9dde1a2a
#
_entry.id   da1bcca949aa183747996a9b9dde1a2a
#
_cell.length_a   1.000
_cell.length_b   1.000
_cell.length_c   1.000
_cell.angle_alpha   90.00
_cell.angle_beta   90.00
_cell.angle_gamma   90.00
#
_symmetry.space_group_name_H-M   'P 1'
#
loop_
_entity.id
_entity.type
_entity.pdbx_description
1 polymer ?
#
loop_
_entity_poly.entity_id
_entity_poly.type
_entity_poly.pdbx_seq_one_letter_code
_entity_poly.pdbx_strand_id
1 'polypeptide(L)'
;MPNRLLLTIFILLTSMLPVFSVEQQKIILWDSDATNGGAPNALGTEDKDKPHVTVWFPDKDVAIETAVVVCPGGGYGALALDHEGRQIAEWFNAFGVTTIVLEYRHRNKGYGHPNPLLDVQRAIRTVRFHADTWGIAPAKIGVLGFSAGGHLASTAGTHFDDPPHFPEGYAADAIDALSCRPDFMVLCYPVIQFDAAATHRGSQNNLIGQDAPKELVEYYSSEKQVTDRTPPTFIFFTDEDTAVPPENGVAFYLALRRHNIPAEMHIFQKGAHGLGLAQGHPGTEHWPELCRVWLLNNGFIREPGVLDDRIMGPQQLR
;
A
#
# COMPACT_ATOMS: atom_id res chain seq x y z
N MET A 1 -47.30 -33.06 -53.04
CA MET A 1 -47.11 -31.85 -52.25
C MET A 1 -45.82 -32.05 -51.47
N PRO A 2 -44.71 -31.31 -51.74
CA PRO A 2 -43.44 -31.45 -51.01
C PRO A 2 -43.40 -30.53 -49.77
N ASN A 3 -43.09 -31.12 -48.61
CA ASN A 3 -42.83 -30.47 -47.35
C ASN A 3 -41.57 -29.62 -47.46
N ARG A 4 -41.67 -28.31 -47.22
CA ARG A 4 -40.56 -27.41 -47.06
C ARG A 4 -40.16 -27.40 -45.57
N LEU A 5 -38.97 -27.95 -45.29
CA LEU A 5 -38.32 -27.87 -43.98
C LEU A 5 -37.66 -26.50 -43.87
N LEU A 6 -38.18 -25.62 -43.01
CA LEU A 6 -37.56 -24.34 -42.65
C LEU A 6 -36.44 -24.61 -41.64
N LEU A 7 -35.20 -24.44 -42.07
CA LEU A 7 -34.03 -24.51 -41.23
C LEU A 7 -33.80 -23.14 -40.58
N THR A 8 -34.14 -22.98 -39.30
CA THR A 8 -33.88 -21.76 -38.54
C THR A 8 -32.45 -21.81 -38.03
N ILE A 9 -31.58 -20.99 -38.62
CA ILE A 9 -30.18 -20.82 -38.16
C ILE A 9 -30.20 -19.85 -36.98
N PHE A 10 -29.92 -20.38 -35.77
CA PHE A 10 -29.62 -19.55 -34.60
C PHE A 10 -28.17 -19.10 -34.70
N ILE A 11 -27.96 -17.78 -34.99
CA ILE A 11 -26.64 -17.16 -34.88
C ILE A 11 -26.45 -16.79 -33.41
N LEU A 12 -25.62 -17.59 -32.69
CA LEU A 12 -25.13 -17.19 -31.36
C LEU A 12 -24.12 -16.02 -31.54
N LEU A 13 -24.56 -14.80 -31.32
CA LEU A 13 -23.65 -13.69 -31.11
C LEU A 13 -22.98 -13.87 -29.73
N THR A 14 -21.81 -14.46 -29.69
CA THR A 14 -20.91 -14.35 -28.54
C THR A 14 -20.38 -12.95 -28.49
N SER A 15 -20.95 -12.11 -27.63
CA SER A 15 -20.36 -10.82 -27.29
C SER A 15 -19.02 -11.10 -26.57
N MET A 16 -17.91 -10.99 -27.31
CA MET A 16 -16.60 -10.85 -26.69
C MET A 16 -16.61 -9.51 -25.94
N LEU A 17 -16.75 -9.57 -24.61
CA LEU A 17 -16.44 -8.43 -23.77
C LEU A 17 -14.94 -8.10 -23.99
N PRO A 18 -14.59 -6.83 -24.21
CA PRO A 18 -13.21 -6.45 -24.33
C PRO A 18 -12.48 -6.85 -23.03
N VAL A 19 -11.48 -7.69 -23.14
CA VAL A 19 -10.53 -7.94 -22.07
C VAL A 19 -9.66 -6.68 -22.03
N PHE A 20 -9.97 -5.75 -21.11
CA PHE A 20 -9.11 -4.61 -20.84
C PHE A 20 -7.81 -5.15 -20.23
N SER A 21 -6.72 -5.10 -20.97
CA SER A 21 -5.40 -5.37 -20.41
C SER A 21 -5.01 -4.15 -19.56
N VAL A 22 -5.00 -4.32 -18.24
CA VAL A 22 -4.45 -3.30 -17.33
C VAL A 22 -2.98 -3.12 -17.69
N GLU A 23 -2.57 -1.90 -18.01
CA GLU A 23 -1.18 -1.59 -18.31
C GLU A 23 -0.35 -1.74 -17.04
N GLN A 24 0.71 -2.56 -17.10
CA GLN A 24 1.59 -2.81 -15.96
C GLN A 24 3.03 -2.46 -16.33
N GLN A 25 3.74 -1.87 -15.36
CA GLN A 25 5.16 -1.56 -15.50
C GLN A 25 5.93 -2.03 -14.27
N LYS A 26 6.96 -2.85 -14.47
CA LYS A 26 7.90 -3.21 -13.39
C LYS A 26 9.05 -2.20 -13.35
N ILE A 27 9.35 -1.70 -12.14
CA ILE A 27 10.45 -0.75 -11.89
C ILE A 27 11.29 -1.28 -10.74
N ILE A 28 12.59 -1.47 -10.99
CA ILE A 28 13.57 -1.77 -9.95
C ILE A 28 13.88 -0.48 -9.21
N LEU A 29 13.75 -0.48 -7.87
CA LEU A 29 13.85 0.74 -7.06
C LEU A 29 15.24 1.37 -7.05
N TRP A 30 16.28 0.55 -7.17
CA TRP A 30 17.66 0.98 -7.36
C TRP A 30 18.24 0.24 -8.56
N ASP A 31 18.32 0.94 -9.66
CA ASP A 31 18.99 0.41 -10.85
C ASP A 31 20.51 0.46 -10.65
N SER A 32 21.18 -0.65 -10.89
CA SER A 32 22.64 -0.78 -10.74
C SER A 32 23.44 0.22 -11.57
N ASP A 33 22.90 0.65 -12.71
CA ASP A 33 23.57 1.59 -13.62
C ASP A 33 23.44 3.04 -13.14
N ALA A 34 22.35 3.37 -12.44
CA ALA A 34 22.08 4.72 -11.93
C ALA A 34 22.65 4.97 -10.52
N THR A 35 22.83 3.93 -9.70
CA THR A 35 23.14 4.03 -8.26
C THR A 35 24.53 3.53 -7.86
N ASN A 36 25.44 3.28 -8.80
CA ASN A 36 26.81 2.79 -8.54
C ASN A 36 26.92 1.56 -7.63
N GLY A 37 25.93 0.68 -7.60
CA GLY A 37 26.03 -0.52 -6.78
C GLY A 37 24.69 -1.18 -6.41
N GLY A 38 23.58 -0.70 -6.93
CA GLY A 38 22.26 -1.29 -6.67
C GLY A 38 21.63 -0.85 -5.35
N ALA A 39 20.73 -1.65 -4.80
CA ALA A 39 20.01 -1.33 -3.56
C ALA A 39 20.97 -1.20 -2.35
N PRO A 40 20.78 -0.22 -1.47
CA PRO A 40 21.59 -0.08 -0.27
C PRO A 40 21.50 -1.36 0.58
N ASN A 41 22.63 -1.76 1.16
CA ASN A 41 22.77 -3.00 1.94
C ASN A 41 22.44 -4.30 1.15
N ALA A 42 22.51 -4.30 -0.18
CA ALA A 42 22.32 -5.52 -0.98
C ALA A 42 23.39 -6.57 -0.64
N LEU A 43 22.97 -7.83 -0.46
CA LEU A 43 23.85 -8.96 -0.19
C LEU A 43 24.47 -9.55 -1.47
N GLY A 44 23.95 -9.15 -2.62
CA GLY A 44 24.39 -9.60 -3.94
C GLY A 44 23.67 -8.84 -5.05
N THR A 45 23.64 -9.45 -6.25
CA THR A 45 23.05 -8.87 -7.46
C THR A 45 21.92 -9.72 -8.05
N GLU A 46 21.47 -10.74 -7.32
CA GLU A 46 20.38 -11.62 -7.74
C GLU A 46 19.03 -10.89 -7.64
N ASP A 47 17.98 -11.47 -8.20
CA ASP A 47 16.63 -10.88 -8.17
C ASP A 47 16.09 -10.67 -6.74
N LYS A 48 16.47 -11.52 -5.79
CA LYS A 48 16.12 -11.37 -4.37
C LYS A 48 16.71 -10.10 -3.72
N ASP A 49 17.81 -9.57 -4.29
CA ASP A 49 18.54 -8.39 -3.82
C ASP A 49 18.02 -7.09 -4.43
N LYS A 50 17.09 -7.19 -5.41
CA LYS A 50 16.54 -6.09 -6.20
C LYS A 50 15.08 -5.82 -5.81
N PRO A 51 14.81 -5.01 -4.78
CA PRO A 51 13.44 -4.61 -4.47
C PRO A 51 12.87 -3.82 -5.65
N HIS A 52 11.59 -4.08 -5.94
CA HIS A 52 10.94 -3.47 -7.10
C HIS A 52 9.47 -3.22 -6.85
N VAL A 53 8.88 -2.43 -7.69
CA VAL A 53 7.44 -2.19 -7.72
C VAL A 53 6.86 -2.65 -9.06
N THR A 54 5.62 -3.14 -9.00
CA THR A 54 4.77 -3.30 -10.17
C THR A 54 3.72 -2.20 -10.14
N VAL A 55 3.77 -1.30 -11.12
CA VAL A 55 2.81 -0.20 -11.29
C VAL A 55 1.64 -0.71 -12.11
N TRP A 56 0.43 -0.53 -11.59
CA TRP A 56 -0.84 -0.86 -12.21
C TRP A 56 -1.56 0.43 -12.54
N PHE A 57 -1.65 0.75 -13.84
CA PHE A 57 -2.33 1.95 -14.30
C PHE A 57 -3.81 1.66 -14.50
N PRO A 58 -4.73 2.52 -14.01
CA PRO A 58 -6.14 2.43 -14.34
C PRO A 58 -6.40 2.74 -15.81
N ASP A 59 -7.59 2.40 -16.30
CA ASP A 59 -8.02 2.88 -17.60
C ASP A 59 -7.96 4.42 -17.65
N LYS A 60 -7.46 4.95 -18.77
CA LYS A 60 -7.25 6.41 -18.95
C LYS A 60 -8.54 7.21 -18.81
N ASP A 61 -9.68 6.61 -19.14
CA ASP A 61 -11.00 7.29 -19.09
C ASP A 61 -11.49 7.50 -17.64
N VAL A 62 -10.97 6.71 -16.68
CA VAL A 62 -11.32 6.81 -15.25
C VAL A 62 -10.17 7.29 -14.37
N ALA A 63 -8.97 7.41 -14.90
CA ALA A 63 -7.77 7.78 -14.16
C ALA A 63 -7.95 9.10 -13.39
N ILE A 64 -7.49 9.09 -12.13
CA ILE A 64 -7.45 10.26 -11.26
C ILE A 64 -6.01 10.50 -10.78
N GLU A 65 -5.74 11.66 -10.20
CA GLU A 65 -4.39 12.09 -9.84
C GLU A 65 -3.86 11.44 -8.55
N THR A 66 -4.42 10.31 -8.11
CA THR A 66 -4.06 9.66 -6.86
C THR A 66 -3.29 8.36 -7.10
N ALA A 67 -2.29 8.12 -6.28
CA ALA A 67 -1.54 6.87 -6.29
C ALA A 67 -1.47 6.25 -4.88
N VAL A 68 -1.39 4.92 -4.83
CA VAL A 68 -1.23 4.17 -3.57
C VAL A 68 -0.11 3.14 -3.69
N VAL A 69 0.89 3.23 -2.81
CA VAL A 69 1.91 2.18 -2.64
C VAL A 69 1.33 1.11 -1.73
N VAL A 70 1.24 -0.12 -2.23
CA VAL A 70 0.69 -1.28 -1.51
C VAL A 70 1.83 -2.13 -0.98
N CYS A 71 1.82 -2.39 0.34
CA CYS A 71 2.75 -3.24 1.05
C CYS A 71 2.02 -4.55 1.45
N PRO A 72 2.20 -5.65 0.72
CA PRO A 72 1.61 -6.94 1.07
C PRO A 72 2.12 -7.46 2.42
N GLY A 73 1.30 -8.22 3.14
CA GLY A 73 1.69 -8.93 4.35
C GLY A 73 2.54 -10.17 4.08
N GLY A 74 2.76 -10.95 5.12
CA GLY A 74 3.57 -12.18 5.09
C GLY A 74 4.60 -12.25 6.19
N GLY A 75 4.38 -11.54 7.31
CA GLY A 75 5.18 -11.64 8.53
C GLY A 75 6.64 -11.20 8.36
N TYR A 76 6.99 -10.39 7.38
CA TYR A 76 8.36 -10.10 6.95
C TYR A 76 9.17 -11.35 6.54
N GLY A 77 8.51 -12.49 6.33
CA GLY A 77 9.12 -13.72 5.84
C GLY A 77 8.76 -14.03 4.38
N ALA A 78 7.61 -13.55 3.93
CA ALA A 78 7.10 -13.72 2.58
C ALA A 78 6.26 -12.50 2.17
N LEU A 79 5.68 -12.53 0.96
CA LEU A 79 4.77 -11.50 0.45
C LEU A 79 3.51 -12.14 -0.12
N ALA A 80 2.35 -11.70 0.34
CA ALA A 80 1.03 -12.14 -0.12
C ALA A 80 0.61 -11.38 -1.40
N LEU A 81 1.38 -11.55 -2.48
CA LEU A 81 1.29 -10.74 -3.70
C LEU A 81 -0.04 -10.86 -4.46
N ASP A 82 -0.81 -11.92 -4.26
CA ASP A 82 -2.09 -12.08 -4.93
C ASP A 82 -3.20 -11.30 -4.22
N HIS A 83 -3.68 -11.78 -3.06
CA HIS A 83 -4.86 -11.23 -2.39
C HIS A 83 -4.61 -9.92 -1.64
N GLU A 84 -3.36 -9.60 -1.29
CA GLU A 84 -2.94 -8.33 -0.67
C GLU A 84 -2.09 -7.45 -1.60
N GLY A 85 -1.95 -7.86 -2.86
CA GLY A 85 -1.22 -7.14 -3.90
C GLY A 85 -2.07 -6.93 -5.15
N ARG A 86 -2.10 -7.92 -6.06
CA ARG A 86 -2.79 -7.85 -7.34
C ARG A 86 -4.29 -7.51 -7.21
N GLN A 87 -5.02 -8.20 -6.34
CA GLN A 87 -6.47 -7.95 -6.17
C GLN A 87 -6.73 -6.54 -5.62
N ILE A 88 -5.85 -6.01 -4.78
CA ILE A 88 -5.93 -4.64 -4.28
C ILE A 88 -5.67 -3.64 -5.41
N ALA A 89 -4.70 -3.93 -6.28
CA ALA A 89 -4.43 -3.07 -7.44
C ALA A 89 -5.63 -3.04 -8.40
N GLU A 90 -6.23 -4.17 -8.70
CA GLU A 90 -7.44 -4.27 -9.51
C GLU A 90 -8.61 -3.49 -8.88
N TRP A 91 -8.78 -3.57 -7.56
CA TRP A 91 -9.83 -2.83 -6.84
C TRP A 91 -9.62 -1.30 -6.92
N PHE A 92 -8.43 -0.80 -6.68
CA PHE A 92 -8.12 0.63 -6.79
C PHE A 92 -8.22 1.16 -8.23
N ASN A 93 -7.74 0.37 -9.21
CA ASN A 93 -7.83 0.75 -10.61
C ASN A 93 -9.28 0.89 -11.09
N ALA A 94 -10.22 0.12 -10.53
CA ALA A 94 -11.64 0.20 -10.89
C ALA A 94 -12.26 1.59 -10.66
N PHE A 95 -11.68 2.41 -9.78
CA PHE A 95 -12.10 3.81 -9.55
C PHE A 95 -10.98 4.82 -9.78
N GLY A 96 -10.03 4.47 -10.65
CA GLY A 96 -9.11 5.40 -11.27
C GLY A 96 -7.80 5.68 -10.51
N VAL A 97 -7.53 4.98 -9.39
CA VAL A 97 -6.29 5.16 -8.62
C VAL A 97 -5.16 4.34 -9.23
N THR A 98 -4.01 4.96 -9.49
CA THR A 98 -2.78 4.24 -9.87
C THR A 98 -2.25 3.48 -8.66
N THR A 99 -1.99 2.18 -8.83
CA THR A 99 -1.57 1.33 -7.71
C THR A 99 -0.18 0.78 -7.94
N ILE A 100 0.65 0.85 -6.91
CA ILE A 100 2.05 0.47 -6.94
C ILE A 100 2.27 -0.66 -5.93
N VAL A 101 2.31 -1.91 -6.39
CA VAL A 101 2.54 -3.07 -5.52
C VAL A 101 4.04 -3.22 -5.28
N LEU A 102 4.45 -3.13 -4.01
CA LEU A 102 5.85 -3.19 -3.60
C LEU A 102 6.26 -4.63 -3.26
N GLU A 103 7.29 -5.13 -3.94
CA GLU A 103 8.03 -6.33 -3.55
C GLU A 103 9.28 -5.94 -2.75
N TYR A 104 9.08 -5.70 -1.45
CA TYR A 104 10.18 -5.33 -0.55
C TYR A 104 11.02 -6.53 -0.14
N ARG A 105 12.26 -6.26 0.25
CA ARG A 105 13.19 -7.26 0.78
C ARG A 105 12.74 -7.76 2.15
N HIS A 106 12.87 -9.05 2.42
CA HIS A 106 12.37 -9.68 3.64
C HIS A 106 13.24 -10.86 4.09
N ARG A 107 12.95 -11.42 5.28
CA ARG A 107 13.79 -12.42 5.96
C ARG A 107 14.15 -13.63 5.11
N ASN A 108 13.21 -14.23 4.37
CA ASN A 108 13.53 -15.41 3.56
C ASN A 108 14.40 -15.09 2.33
N LYS A 109 14.55 -13.80 2.00
CA LYS A 109 15.54 -13.30 1.03
C LYS A 109 16.87 -12.90 1.70
N GLY A 110 17.01 -13.07 3.04
CA GLY A 110 18.19 -12.71 3.82
C GLY A 110 18.14 -11.31 4.44
N TYR A 111 17.02 -10.59 4.35
CA TYR A 111 16.92 -9.19 4.76
C TYR A 111 15.98 -8.97 5.96
N GLY A 112 16.40 -8.11 6.85
CA GLY A 112 15.61 -7.51 7.93
C GLY A 112 15.83 -6.01 7.97
N HIS A 113 15.67 -5.39 9.16
CA HIS A 113 16.01 -3.99 9.38
C HIS A 113 17.41 -3.65 8.84
N PRO A 114 17.59 -2.50 8.16
CA PRO A 114 16.61 -1.46 7.86
C PRO A 114 15.93 -1.62 6.48
N ASN A 115 16.19 -2.72 5.76
CA ASN A 115 15.92 -2.82 4.33
C ASN A 115 14.44 -2.68 3.94
N PRO A 116 13.44 -3.31 4.61
CA PRO A 116 12.04 -3.10 4.24
C PRO A 116 11.61 -1.62 4.32
N LEU A 117 12.07 -0.88 5.35
CA LEU A 117 11.77 0.53 5.49
C LEU A 117 12.40 1.38 4.38
N LEU A 118 13.66 1.12 4.03
CA LEU A 118 14.31 1.78 2.90
C LEU A 118 13.55 1.52 1.59
N ASP A 119 13.08 0.29 1.39
CA ASP A 119 12.38 -0.11 0.16
C ASP A 119 11.04 0.62 0.01
N VAL A 120 10.22 0.73 1.06
CA VAL A 120 8.94 1.48 0.98
C VAL A 120 9.17 2.98 0.87
N GLN A 121 10.15 3.54 1.57
CA GLN A 121 10.51 4.96 1.45
C GLN A 121 10.95 5.27 0.01
N ARG A 122 11.77 4.40 -0.60
CA ARG A 122 12.20 4.54 -1.99
C ARG A 122 11.02 4.39 -2.96
N ALA A 123 10.10 3.46 -2.72
CA ALA A 123 8.91 3.30 -3.54
C ALA A 123 8.05 4.58 -3.55
N ILE A 124 7.79 5.19 -2.39
CA ILE A 124 7.03 6.45 -2.30
C ILE A 124 7.76 7.59 -3.04
N ARG A 125 9.08 7.70 -2.89
CA ARG A 125 9.91 8.67 -3.63
C ARG A 125 9.88 8.43 -5.13
N THR A 126 9.92 7.17 -5.57
CA THR A 126 9.84 6.80 -6.99
C THR A 126 8.51 7.23 -7.60
N VAL A 127 7.38 7.00 -6.90
CA VAL A 127 6.07 7.50 -7.34
C VAL A 127 6.08 9.02 -7.45
N ARG A 128 6.63 9.72 -6.46
CA ARG A 128 6.71 11.19 -6.45
C ARG A 128 7.62 11.73 -7.55
N PHE A 129 8.69 11.02 -7.89
CA PHE A 129 9.58 11.36 -8.99
C PHE A 129 8.91 11.24 -10.36
N HIS A 130 8.06 10.21 -10.53
CA HIS A 130 7.33 9.98 -11.78
C HIS A 130 5.95 10.65 -11.82
N ALA A 131 5.58 11.45 -10.82
CA ALA A 131 4.24 11.99 -10.65
C ALA A 131 3.73 12.71 -11.91
N ASP A 132 4.52 13.61 -12.50
CA ASP A 132 4.15 14.34 -13.71
C ASP A 132 3.92 13.41 -14.91
N THR A 133 4.78 12.41 -15.10
CA THR A 133 4.68 11.49 -16.25
C THR A 133 3.54 10.49 -16.10
N TRP A 134 3.10 10.21 -14.89
CA TRP A 134 2.00 9.28 -14.57
C TRP A 134 0.66 9.99 -14.31
N GLY A 135 0.63 11.32 -14.40
CA GLY A 135 -0.57 12.12 -14.12
C GLY A 135 -1.01 12.09 -12.65
N ILE A 136 -0.06 11.96 -11.72
CA ILE A 136 -0.29 11.88 -10.28
C ILE A 136 -0.01 13.24 -9.65
N ALA A 137 -0.87 13.68 -8.73
CA ALA A 137 -0.58 14.85 -7.89
C ALA A 137 0.44 14.47 -6.80
N PRO A 138 1.59 15.17 -6.68
CA PRO A 138 2.62 14.85 -5.68
C PRO A 138 2.14 14.87 -4.22
N ALA A 139 1.00 15.51 -3.94
CA ALA A 139 0.34 15.57 -2.63
C ALA A 139 -0.82 14.56 -2.46
N LYS A 140 -0.94 13.57 -3.36
CA LYS A 140 -1.96 12.52 -3.32
C LYS A 140 -1.34 11.11 -3.45
N ILE A 141 -0.26 10.86 -2.76
CA ILE A 141 0.44 9.57 -2.76
C ILE A 141 0.27 8.92 -1.39
N GLY A 142 -0.58 7.90 -1.32
CA GLY A 142 -0.84 7.13 -0.10
C GLY A 142 0.02 5.89 0.02
N VAL A 143 0.00 5.29 1.21
CA VAL A 143 0.51 3.96 1.46
C VAL A 143 -0.59 3.08 2.06
N LEU A 144 -0.71 1.86 1.57
CA LEU A 144 -1.61 0.84 2.10
C LEU A 144 -0.80 -0.38 2.49
N GLY A 145 -1.11 -1.00 3.64
CA GLY A 145 -0.41 -2.22 4.03
C GLY A 145 -1.28 -3.17 4.83
N PHE A 146 -0.98 -4.47 4.67
CA PHE A 146 -1.66 -5.58 5.31
C PHE A 146 -0.75 -6.27 6.31
N SER A 147 -1.22 -6.60 7.52
CA SER A 147 -0.46 -7.41 8.46
C SER A 147 0.94 -6.81 8.74
N ALA A 148 2.02 -7.56 8.47
CA ALA A 148 3.39 -7.05 8.51
C ALA A 148 3.64 -5.92 7.49
N GLY A 149 2.98 -5.94 6.33
CA GLY A 149 2.98 -4.82 5.37
C GLY A 149 2.24 -3.59 5.93
N GLY A 150 1.24 -3.79 6.79
CA GLY A 150 0.59 -2.73 7.57
C GLY A 150 1.54 -2.11 8.60
N HIS A 151 2.39 -2.92 9.23
CA HIS A 151 3.50 -2.44 10.05
C HIS A 151 4.47 -1.61 9.22
N LEU A 152 4.86 -2.09 8.04
CA LEU A 152 5.76 -1.37 7.15
C LEU A 152 5.15 -0.02 6.70
N ALA A 153 3.86 0.00 6.38
CA ALA A 153 3.14 1.22 6.01
C ALA A 153 3.05 2.22 7.18
N SER A 154 2.73 1.76 8.40
CA SER A 154 2.70 2.61 9.59
C SER A 154 4.09 3.15 9.93
N THR A 155 5.14 2.31 9.79
CA THR A 155 6.53 2.74 9.97
C THR A 155 6.93 3.80 8.94
N ALA A 156 6.56 3.62 7.66
CA ALA A 156 6.80 4.64 6.63
C ALA A 156 6.11 5.98 6.96
N GLY A 157 4.90 5.92 7.53
CA GLY A 157 4.13 7.12 7.92
C GLY A 157 4.57 7.78 9.23
N THR A 158 5.44 7.14 10.01
CA THR A 158 5.96 7.70 11.28
C THR A 158 7.45 8.04 11.25
N HIS A 159 8.23 7.45 10.34
CA HIS A 159 9.68 7.64 10.22
C HIS A 159 10.13 8.31 8.92
N PHE A 160 9.24 9.06 8.26
CA PHE A 160 9.57 9.74 6.99
C PHE A 160 10.57 10.88 7.12
N ASP A 161 10.75 11.44 8.32
CA ASP A 161 11.69 12.54 8.64
C ASP A 161 13.01 12.05 9.22
N ASP A 162 13.11 10.75 9.53
CA ASP A 162 14.32 10.18 10.07
C ASP A 162 15.46 10.21 9.04
N PRO A 163 16.70 10.37 9.48
CA PRO A 163 17.83 10.16 8.59
C PRO A 163 17.76 8.77 7.97
N PRO A 164 17.92 8.65 6.65
CA PRO A 164 17.85 7.34 5.99
C PRO A 164 18.99 6.43 6.47
N HIS A 165 18.69 5.17 6.70
CA HIS A 165 19.66 4.14 7.11
C HIS A 165 20.51 3.67 5.93
N PHE A 166 21.08 4.58 5.16
CA PHE A 166 21.99 4.25 4.07
C PHE A 166 23.35 3.80 4.62
N PRO A 167 24.00 2.82 3.95
CA PRO A 167 25.35 2.43 4.33
C PRO A 167 26.35 3.54 4.04
N GLU A 168 27.50 3.52 4.76
CA GLU A 168 28.59 4.43 4.50
C GLU A 168 29.04 4.36 3.02
N GLY A 169 29.23 5.52 2.42
CA GLY A 169 29.63 5.62 1.01
C GLY A 169 28.48 5.44 0.00
N TYR A 170 27.24 5.29 0.44
CA TYR A 170 26.11 5.28 -0.48
C TYR A 170 25.97 6.62 -1.20
N ALA A 171 25.89 6.60 -2.53
CA ALA A 171 25.69 7.80 -3.34
C ALA A 171 24.19 7.99 -3.59
N ALA A 172 23.58 8.93 -2.88
CA ALA A 172 22.18 9.30 -3.07
C ALA A 172 21.94 9.91 -4.47
N ASP A 173 20.82 9.56 -5.08
CA ASP A 173 20.39 10.10 -6.37
C ASP A 173 19.25 11.14 -6.24
N ALA A 174 18.72 11.61 -7.38
CA ALA A 174 17.65 12.61 -7.41
C ALA A 174 16.34 12.10 -6.78
N ILE A 175 16.08 10.80 -6.79
CA ILE A 175 14.90 10.20 -6.16
C ILE A 175 15.03 10.25 -4.63
N ASP A 176 16.23 9.99 -4.09
CA ASP A 176 16.48 10.01 -2.64
C ASP A 176 16.30 11.42 -2.02
N ALA A 177 16.46 12.46 -2.82
CA ALA A 177 16.24 13.86 -2.37
C ALA A 177 14.77 14.22 -2.17
N LEU A 178 13.83 13.41 -2.67
CA LEU A 178 12.39 13.66 -2.56
C LEU A 178 11.85 13.22 -1.18
N SER A 179 10.74 13.81 -0.76
CA SER A 179 10.04 13.37 0.46
C SER A 179 9.49 11.95 0.30
N CYS A 180 9.69 11.11 1.32
CA CYS A 180 9.03 9.80 1.42
C CYS A 180 7.79 9.81 2.32
N ARG A 181 7.32 11.01 2.77
CA ARG A 181 6.10 11.10 3.56
C ARG A 181 4.91 10.72 2.70
N PRO A 182 4.11 9.69 3.07
CA PRO A 182 2.84 9.44 2.41
C PRO A 182 1.83 10.54 2.79
N ASP A 183 0.86 10.80 1.91
CA ASP A 183 -0.15 11.83 2.15
C ASP A 183 -1.34 11.28 2.95
N PHE A 184 -1.54 9.96 2.92
CA PHE A 184 -2.49 9.22 3.75
C PHE A 184 -2.04 7.76 3.94
N MET A 185 -2.61 7.10 4.95
CA MET A 185 -2.37 5.68 5.23
C MET A 185 -3.67 4.88 5.26
N VAL A 186 -3.62 3.64 4.75
CA VAL A 186 -4.66 2.62 4.90
C VAL A 186 -4.02 1.39 5.53
N LEU A 187 -4.42 1.06 6.75
CA LEU A 187 -3.82 0.00 7.55
C LEU A 187 -4.82 -1.13 7.76
N CYS A 188 -4.54 -2.27 7.16
CA CYS A 188 -5.42 -3.43 7.14
C CYS A 188 -4.88 -4.48 8.12
N TYR A 189 -5.58 -4.74 9.23
CA TYR A 189 -5.15 -5.64 10.31
C TYR A 189 -3.64 -5.55 10.59
N PRO A 190 -3.10 -4.31 10.76
CA PRO A 190 -1.67 -4.09 10.80
C PRO A 190 -1.05 -4.64 12.08
N VAL A 191 0.14 -5.24 11.99
CA VAL A 191 1.04 -5.30 13.14
C VAL A 191 1.46 -3.87 13.48
N ILE A 192 1.50 -3.52 14.75
CA ILE A 192 1.86 -2.17 15.24
C ILE A 192 2.86 -2.27 16.39
N GLN A 193 2.51 -3.03 17.43
CA GLN A 193 3.24 -3.08 18.69
C GLN A 193 4.30 -4.19 18.68
N PHE A 194 5.53 -3.85 19.08
CA PHE A 194 6.62 -4.81 19.21
C PHE A 194 7.01 -5.09 20.68
N ASP A 195 6.45 -4.36 21.64
CA ASP A 195 6.77 -4.51 23.07
C ASP A 195 5.53 -4.74 23.97
N ALA A 196 4.44 -5.23 23.41
CA ALA A 196 3.18 -5.47 24.10
C ALA A 196 2.74 -6.94 24.06
N ALA A 197 1.70 -7.26 24.80
CA ALA A 197 1.08 -8.58 24.79
C ALA A 197 0.49 -8.94 23.40
N ALA A 198 0.01 -7.93 22.65
CA ALA A 198 -0.54 -8.08 21.31
C ALA A 198 0.52 -8.15 20.19
N THR A 199 1.81 -8.22 20.54
CA THR A 199 2.91 -8.28 19.55
C THR A 199 2.84 -9.55 18.71
N HIS A 200 2.82 -9.39 17.38
CA HIS A 200 3.03 -10.51 16.46
C HIS A 200 4.53 -10.86 16.40
N ARG A 201 4.95 -11.81 17.25
CA ARG A 201 6.37 -12.19 17.45
C ARG A 201 7.06 -12.64 16.16
N GLY A 202 6.33 -13.29 15.25
CA GLY A 202 6.88 -13.70 13.95
C GLY A 202 7.37 -12.51 13.12
N SER A 203 6.56 -11.46 13.01
CA SER A 203 6.95 -10.22 12.31
C SER A 203 8.11 -9.51 12.99
N GLN A 204 8.08 -9.39 14.31
CA GLN A 204 9.17 -8.79 15.09
C GLN A 204 10.49 -9.53 14.84
N ASN A 205 10.51 -10.85 15.03
CA ASN A 205 11.71 -11.65 14.86
C ASN A 205 12.27 -11.61 13.43
N ASN A 206 11.39 -11.61 12.44
CA ASN A 206 11.80 -11.54 11.04
C ASN A 206 12.38 -10.16 10.65
N LEU A 207 11.85 -9.08 11.22
CA LEU A 207 12.31 -7.73 10.92
C LEU A 207 13.58 -7.36 11.69
N ILE A 208 13.59 -7.52 13.02
CA ILE A 208 14.62 -6.98 13.90
C ILE A 208 15.42 -8.07 14.65
N GLY A 209 15.04 -9.33 14.53
CA GLY A 209 15.67 -10.43 15.28
C GLY A 209 15.03 -10.70 16.64
N GLN A 210 15.31 -11.88 17.17
CA GLN A 210 14.72 -12.34 18.43
C GLN A 210 15.28 -11.57 19.64
N ASP A 211 16.57 -11.24 19.60
CA ASP A 211 17.32 -10.57 20.66
C ASP A 211 17.56 -9.08 20.35
N ALA A 212 16.61 -8.45 19.66
CA ALA A 212 16.72 -7.03 19.31
C ALA A 212 16.86 -6.15 20.56
N PRO A 213 17.75 -5.14 20.55
CA PRO A 213 17.86 -4.18 21.64
C PRO A 213 16.54 -3.41 21.84
N LYS A 214 16.29 -3.00 23.08
CA LYS A 214 15.04 -2.34 23.46
C LYS A 214 14.75 -1.10 22.64
N GLU A 215 15.77 -0.34 22.32
CA GLU A 215 15.68 0.89 21.52
C GLU A 215 15.15 0.59 20.10
N LEU A 216 15.55 -0.54 19.51
CA LEU A 216 15.07 -0.96 18.19
C LEU A 216 13.64 -1.49 18.26
N VAL A 217 13.26 -2.18 19.35
CA VAL A 217 11.89 -2.60 19.62
C VAL A 217 10.97 -1.38 19.79
N GLU A 218 11.41 -0.37 20.51
CA GLU A 218 10.67 0.90 20.69
C GLU A 218 10.56 1.67 19.38
N TYR A 219 11.64 1.74 18.59
CA TYR A 219 11.68 2.38 17.28
C TYR A 219 10.63 1.79 16.33
N TYR A 220 10.47 0.46 16.32
CA TYR A 220 9.50 -0.23 15.49
C TYR A 220 8.13 -0.45 16.16
N SER A 221 7.87 0.11 17.33
CA SER A 221 6.53 0.21 17.93
C SER A 221 5.86 1.48 17.40
N SER A 222 5.17 1.38 16.24
CA SER A 222 4.72 2.55 15.48
C SER A 222 3.77 3.46 16.26
N GLU A 223 3.01 2.94 17.24
CA GLU A 223 2.14 3.75 18.10
C GLU A 223 2.91 4.73 18.99
N LYS A 224 4.20 4.48 19.22
CA LYS A 224 5.10 5.36 19.99
C LYS A 224 5.76 6.43 19.14
N GLN A 225 5.70 6.27 17.82
CA GLN A 225 6.37 7.12 16.85
C GLN A 225 5.43 8.13 16.16
N VAL A 226 4.16 8.15 16.56
CA VAL A 226 3.18 9.12 16.03
C VAL A 226 3.55 10.53 16.45
N THR A 227 3.54 11.45 15.49
CA THR A 227 3.78 12.89 15.68
C THR A 227 2.60 13.68 15.10
N ASP A 228 2.61 15.00 15.26
CA ASP A 228 1.65 15.92 14.62
C ASP A 228 1.77 15.98 13.08
N ARG A 229 2.82 15.38 12.52
CA ARG A 229 3.07 15.27 11.08
C ARG A 229 2.70 13.90 10.49
N THR A 230 2.30 12.94 11.32
CA THR A 230 1.82 11.62 10.87
C THR A 230 0.60 11.80 9.94
N PRO A 231 0.49 11.07 8.82
CA PRO A 231 -0.61 11.23 7.88
C PRO A 231 -1.98 10.84 8.43
N PRO A 232 -3.09 11.39 7.91
CA PRO A 232 -4.45 10.86 8.13
C PRO A 232 -4.52 9.38 7.83
N THR A 233 -5.26 8.62 8.65
CA THR A 233 -5.20 7.15 8.61
C THR A 233 -6.57 6.50 8.68
N PHE A 234 -6.82 5.54 7.78
CA PHE A 234 -7.90 4.56 7.87
C PHE A 234 -7.37 3.23 8.39
N ILE A 235 -8.10 2.58 9.30
CA ILE A 235 -7.67 1.32 9.94
C ILE A 235 -8.84 0.35 9.97
N PHE A 236 -8.61 -0.94 9.64
CA PHE A 236 -9.59 -1.96 9.96
C PHE A 236 -8.99 -3.24 10.53
N PHE A 237 -9.80 -3.92 11.34
CA PHE A 237 -9.51 -5.20 11.97
C PHE A 237 -10.77 -6.07 12.02
N THR A 238 -10.56 -7.33 12.42
CA THR A 238 -11.62 -8.22 12.90
C THR A 238 -11.34 -8.66 14.33
N ASP A 239 -12.39 -8.81 15.15
CA ASP A 239 -12.30 -9.23 16.56
C ASP A 239 -11.84 -10.70 16.69
N GLU A 240 -12.11 -11.52 15.69
CA GLU A 240 -11.68 -12.91 15.63
C GLU A 240 -10.21 -13.10 15.18
N ASP A 241 -9.48 -12.03 14.84
CA ASP A 241 -8.07 -12.12 14.46
C ASP A 241 -7.20 -12.44 15.69
N THR A 242 -6.79 -13.71 15.80
CA THR A 242 -5.91 -14.19 16.87
C THR A 242 -4.44 -14.11 16.53
N ALA A 243 -4.08 -13.86 15.26
CA ALA A 243 -2.69 -13.74 14.84
C ALA A 243 -2.15 -12.32 15.08
N VAL A 244 -2.95 -11.31 14.72
CA VAL A 244 -2.67 -9.89 14.98
C VAL A 244 -3.90 -9.28 15.65
N PRO A 245 -3.99 -9.33 16.99
CA PRO A 245 -5.14 -8.86 17.72
C PRO A 245 -5.45 -7.38 17.48
N PRO A 246 -6.74 -6.96 17.49
CA PRO A 246 -7.17 -5.59 17.18
C PRO A 246 -6.61 -4.53 18.13
N GLU A 247 -6.07 -4.93 19.29
CA GLU A 247 -5.36 -4.05 20.22
C GLU A 247 -4.20 -3.29 19.53
N ASN A 248 -3.58 -3.88 18.49
CA ASN A 248 -2.60 -3.20 17.65
C ASN A 248 -3.20 -1.93 17.02
N GLY A 249 -4.35 -2.04 16.36
CA GLY A 249 -5.03 -0.91 15.74
C GLY A 249 -5.55 0.09 16.76
N VAL A 250 -6.09 -0.39 17.88
CA VAL A 250 -6.57 0.47 18.97
C VAL A 250 -5.43 1.32 19.54
N ALA A 251 -4.26 0.73 19.76
CA ALA A 251 -3.09 1.46 20.27
C ALA A 251 -2.67 2.58 19.30
N PHE A 252 -2.60 2.27 17.99
CA PHE A 252 -2.24 3.25 16.97
C PHE A 252 -3.29 4.35 16.82
N TYR A 253 -4.59 3.99 16.79
CA TYR A 253 -5.69 4.96 16.74
C TYR A 253 -5.65 5.93 17.93
N LEU A 254 -5.42 5.44 19.15
CA LEU A 254 -5.30 6.28 20.34
C LEU A 254 -4.08 7.20 20.27
N ALA A 255 -2.96 6.75 19.67
CA ALA A 255 -1.79 7.58 19.43
C ALA A 255 -2.11 8.70 18.43
N LEU A 256 -2.75 8.40 17.29
CA LEU A 256 -3.22 9.39 16.31
C LEU A 256 -4.13 10.45 16.98
N ARG A 257 -5.07 10.01 17.83
CA ARG A 257 -5.99 10.90 18.56
C ARG A 257 -5.28 11.86 19.50
N ARG A 258 -4.21 11.42 20.19
CA ARG A 258 -3.39 12.29 21.08
C ARG A 258 -2.69 13.40 20.31
N HIS A 259 -2.34 13.16 19.05
CA HIS A 259 -1.69 14.12 18.15
C HIS A 259 -2.68 14.89 17.25
N ASN A 260 -4.01 14.73 17.46
CA ASN A 260 -5.06 15.34 16.65
C ASN A 260 -4.99 14.99 15.16
N ILE A 261 -4.43 13.81 14.81
CA ILE A 261 -4.40 13.33 13.44
C ILE A 261 -5.78 12.76 13.08
N PRO A 262 -6.37 13.14 11.93
CA PRO A 262 -7.62 12.56 11.45
C PRO A 262 -7.47 11.05 11.26
N ALA A 263 -8.36 10.27 11.89
CA ALA A 263 -8.33 8.83 11.79
C ALA A 263 -9.74 8.23 11.83
N GLU A 264 -9.94 7.20 11.02
CA GLU A 264 -11.16 6.38 11.04
C GLU A 264 -10.78 4.91 11.28
N MET A 265 -11.49 4.21 12.16
CA MET A 265 -11.19 2.82 12.48
C MET A 265 -12.46 1.98 12.56
N HIS A 266 -12.41 0.78 11.97
CA HIS A 266 -13.47 -0.21 12.00
C HIS A 266 -12.95 -1.52 12.58
N ILE A 267 -13.69 -2.11 13.53
CA ILE A 267 -13.44 -3.46 14.04
C ILE A 267 -14.70 -4.29 13.77
N PHE A 268 -14.59 -5.21 12.84
CA PHE A 268 -15.66 -6.13 12.48
C PHE A 268 -15.61 -7.34 13.42
N GLN A 269 -16.77 -7.92 13.77
CA GLN A 269 -16.79 -9.06 14.67
C GLN A 269 -16.15 -10.30 14.05
N LYS A 270 -16.40 -10.57 12.75
CA LYS A 270 -16.08 -11.83 12.09
C LYS A 270 -14.94 -11.71 11.09
N GLY A 271 -14.07 -12.72 11.10
CA GLY A 271 -13.01 -12.91 10.13
C GLY A 271 -11.69 -13.32 10.77
N ALA A 272 -10.98 -14.24 10.11
CA ALA A 272 -9.62 -14.60 10.48
C ALA A 272 -8.62 -13.56 9.95
N HIS A 273 -7.35 -13.72 10.30
CA HIS A 273 -6.26 -12.91 9.74
C HIS A 273 -6.07 -13.13 8.25
N GLY A 274 -5.67 -12.08 7.49
CA GLY A 274 -5.22 -12.24 6.10
C GLY A 274 -6.33 -12.27 5.05
N LEU A 275 -7.41 -11.52 5.24
CA LEU A 275 -8.60 -11.56 4.39
C LEU A 275 -8.48 -10.80 3.05
N GLY A 276 -7.47 -9.96 2.86
CA GLY A 276 -7.40 -9.09 1.68
C GLY A 276 -8.67 -8.24 1.54
N LEU A 277 -9.38 -8.33 0.41
CA LEU A 277 -10.66 -7.64 0.20
C LEU A 277 -11.84 -8.23 1.01
N ALA A 278 -11.61 -9.28 1.79
CA ALA A 278 -12.61 -9.97 2.63
C ALA A 278 -13.87 -10.43 1.87
N GLN A 279 -13.76 -10.75 0.57
CA GLN A 279 -14.88 -11.21 -0.24
C GLN A 279 -15.50 -12.48 0.33
N GLY A 280 -16.83 -12.49 0.46
CA GLY A 280 -17.58 -13.60 1.05
C GLY A 280 -17.49 -13.72 2.57
N HIS A 281 -16.99 -12.70 3.26
CA HIS A 281 -17.00 -12.57 4.73
C HIS A 281 -18.05 -11.55 5.16
N PRO A 282 -19.29 -11.96 5.49
CA PRO A 282 -20.40 -11.05 5.77
C PRO A 282 -20.05 -10.01 6.84
N GLY A 283 -20.30 -8.75 6.53
CA GLY A 283 -19.95 -7.60 7.36
C GLY A 283 -18.55 -7.08 7.08
N THR A 284 -17.51 -7.90 7.17
CA THR A 284 -16.12 -7.49 6.93
C THR A 284 -15.85 -7.14 5.47
N GLU A 285 -16.56 -7.77 4.52
CA GLU A 285 -16.49 -7.46 3.08
C GLU A 285 -16.85 -6.00 2.72
N HIS A 286 -17.39 -5.24 3.66
CA HIS A 286 -17.70 -3.81 3.47
C HIS A 286 -16.53 -2.87 3.73
N TRP A 287 -15.41 -3.35 4.28
CA TRP A 287 -14.27 -2.48 4.58
C TRP A 287 -13.73 -1.73 3.34
N PRO A 288 -13.68 -2.32 2.13
CA PRO A 288 -13.18 -1.61 0.95
C PRO A 288 -14.05 -0.41 0.61
N GLU A 289 -15.38 -0.54 0.68
CA GLU A 289 -16.29 0.56 0.42
C GLU A 289 -16.20 1.65 1.50
N LEU A 290 -16.09 1.28 2.77
CA LEU A 290 -15.86 2.24 3.86
C LEU A 290 -14.55 3.01 3.66
N CYS A 291 -13.48 2.33 3.24
CA CYS A 291 -12.20 2.95 2.89
C CYS A 291 -12.36 3.92 1.70
N ARG A 292 -13.07 3.51 0.64
CA ARG A 292 -13.34 4.37 -0.52
C ARG A 292 -14.09 5.65 -0.12
N VAL A 293 -15.12 5.52 0.72
CA VAL A 293 -15.88 6.66 1.27
C VAL A 293 -14.99 7.57 2.11
N TRP A 294 -14.12 6.99 2.95
CA TRP A 294 -13.15 7.77 3.72
C TRP A 294 -12.18 8.55 2.83
N LEU A 295 -11.65 7.92 1.78
CA LEU A 295 -10.78 8.58 0.81
C LEU A 295 -11.48 9.74 0.09
N LEU A 296 -12.75 9.57 -0.29
CA LEU A 296 -13.59 10.63 -0.89
C LEU A 296 -13.80 11.80 0.07
N ASN A 297 -14.20 11.51 1.31
CA ASN A 297 -14.50 12.53 2.32
C ASN A 297 -13.26 13.37 2.69
N ASN A 298 -12.07 12.80 2.56
CA ASN A 298 -10.81 13.50 2.81
C ASN A 298 -10.20 14.13 1.56
N GLY A 299 -10.85 14.01 0.38
CA GLY A 299 -10.38 14.61 -0.87
C GLY A 299 -9.16 13.93 -1.49
N PHE A 300 -8.81 12.72 -1.03
CA PHE A 300 -7.73 11.93 -1.63
C PHE A 300 -8.13 11.36 -2.98
N ILE A 301 -9.38 10.95 -3.14
CA ILE A 301 -9.94 10.54 -4.43
C ILE A 301 -11.17 11.39 -4.77
N ARG A 302 -11.65 11.26 -6.01
CA ARG A 302 -12.91 11.83 -6.50
C ARG A 302 -13.71 10.78 -7.24
N GLU A 303 -15.01 11.01 -7.42
CA GLU A 303 -15.80 10.15 -8.28
C GLU A 303 -15.32 10.27 -9.74
N PRO A 304 -15.18 9.16 -10.47
CA PRO A 304 -14.83 9.20 -11.88
C PRO A 304 -15.78 10.09 -12.69
N GLY A 305 -15.22 10.95 -13.54
CA GLY A 305 -16.03 11.87 -14.38
C GLY A 305 -16.52 13.13 -13.70
N VAL A 306 -16.30 13.33 -12.40
CA VAL A 306 -16.57 14.61 -11.72
C VAL A 306 -15.31 15.47 -11.79
N LEU A 307 -15.40 16.59 -12.52
CA LEU A 307 -14.33 17.60 -12.53
C LEU A 307 -14.28 18.26 -11.14
N ASP A 308 -13.09 18.41 -10.59
CA ASP A 308 -12.90 19.13 -9.32
C ASP A 308 -13.15 20.63 -9.56
N ASP A 309 -14.34 21.11 -9.16
CA ASP A 309 -14.73 22.52 -9.28
C ASP A 309 -13.74 23.48 -8.60
N ARG A 310 -12.85 22.99 -7.71
CA ARG A 310 -11.79 23.77 -7.06
C ARG A 310 -10.61 24.05 -7.99
N ILE A 311 -10.46 23.29 -9.09
CA ILE A 311 -9.43 23.48 -10.12
C ILE A 311 -9.95 24.41 -11.24
N MET A 312 -11.27 24.50 -11.41
CA MET A 312 -11.93 25.39 -12.36
C MET A 312 -12.00 26.79 -11.74
N GLY A 313 -11.04 27.65 -12.09
CA GLY A 313 -11.10 29.06 -11.71
C GLY A 313 -12.44 29.72 -12.18
N PRO A 314 -12.86 30.84 -11.56
CA PRO A 314 -14.19 31.43 -11.75
C PRO A 314 -14.52 31.94 -13.18
N GLN A 315 -13.71 31.63 -14.18
CA GLN A 315 -13.86 32.09 -15.55
C GLN A 315 -14.50 31.09 -16.54
N GLN A 316 -14.80 29.85 -16.12
CA GLN A 316 -15.41 28.85 -17.02
C GLN A 316 -16.88 28.51 -16.72
N LEU A 317 -17.50 29.22 -15.80
CA LEU A 317 -18.95 29.14 -15.50
C LEU A 317 -19.70 30.36 -16.12
N ARG A 318 -19.64 30.52 -17.45
CA ARG A 318 -20.52 31.43 -18.19
C ARG A 318 -21.07 30.78 -19.44
#